data_033947100300e987393a9393d1773025
#
_entry.id   033947100300e987393a9393d1773025
#
_cell.length_a   1.000
_cell.length_b   1.000
_cell.length_c   1.000
_cell.angle_alpha   90.00
_cell.angle_beta   90.00
_cell.angle_gamma   90.00
#
_symmetry.space_group_name_H-M   'P 1'
#
loop_
_entity.id
_entity.type
_entity.pdbx_description
1 polymer ?
#
loop_
_entity_poly.entity_id
_entity_poly.type
_entity_poly.pdbx_seq_one_letter_code
_entity_poly.pdbx_strand_id
1 'polypeptide(L)'
;KNITGSMGALTYLVQKFPQHPVAPKSQYLVGDIYMNDQRNFELAIKSYRKIIADFPGSKQEPHAQFMIGYIYANVMDDSENARKEYSIFLQKYPDHELTPSVKFELDFIGKDINDIPQLKHITS
;
A
#
# COMPACT_ATOMS: atom_id res chain seq x y z
N LYS A 1 9.97 19.36 11.76
CA LYS A 1 9.64 18.87 10.43
C LYS A 1 8.41 19.57 9.88
N ASN A 2 8.54 20.18 8.72
CA ASN A 2 7.44 20.89 8.08
C ASN A 2 6.69 19.99 7.12
N ILE A 3 5.68 19.29 7.61
CA ILE A 3 4.90 18.34 6.83
C ILE A 3 4.14 19.05 5.71
N THR A 4 3.53 20.21 6.01
CA THR A 4 2.77 20.98 5.02
C THR A 4 3.68 21.43 3.87
N GLY A 5 4.88 21.92 4.19
CA GLY A 5 5.83 22.32 3.17
C GLY A 5 6.31 21.16 2.32
N SER A 6 6.55 20.01 2.97
CA SER A 6 6.96 18.79 2.26
C SER A 6 5.87 18.32 1.31
N MET A 7 4.62 18.34 1.75
CA MET A 7 3.47 17.94 0.92
C MET A 7 3.34 18.87 -0.29
N GLY A 8 3.50 20.18 -0.07
CA GLY A 8 3.42 21.15 -1.16
C GLY A 8 4.49 20.92 -2.21
N ALA A 9 5.72 20.67 -1.78
CA ALA A 9 6.83 20.42 -2.68
C ALA A 9 6.61 19.15 -3.50
N LEU A 10 6.20 18.06 -2.84
CA LEU A 10 5.96 16.79 -3.51
C LEU A 10 4.81 16.89 -4.52
N THR A 11 3.73 17.56 -4.12
CA THR A 11 2.58 17.76 -5.00
C THR A 11 2.98 18.59 -6.22
N TYR A 12 3.81 19.60 -6.01
CA TYR A 12 4.33 20.42 -7.11
C TYR A 12 5.09 19.57 -8.12
N LEU A 13 5.98 18.67 -7.63
CA LEU A 13 6.76 17.80 -8.51
C LEU A 13 5.86 16.88 -9.34
N VAL A 14 4.82 16.35 -8.73
CA VAL A 14 3.87 15.48 -9.44
C VAL A 14 3.17 16.25 -10.55
N GLN A 15 2.73 17.47 -10.26
CA GLN A 15 1.97 18.27 -11.22
C GLN A 15 2.83 18.83 -12.35
N LYS A 16 4.04 19.25 -12.03
CA LYS A 16 4.93 19.91 -13.01
C LYS A 16 5.73 18.94 -13.85
N PHE A 17 6.08 17.79 -13.29
CA PHE A 17 6.96 16.84 -13.97
C PHE A 17 6.35 15.44 -14.04
N PRO A 18 5.11 15.32 -14.57
CA PRO A 18 4.40 14.01 -14.54
C PRO A 18 5.09 12.94 -15.38
N GLN A 19 5.94 13.32 -16.33
CA GLN A 19 6.65 12.36 -17.17
C GLN A 19 8.00 11.95 -16.59
N HIS A 20 8.45 12.62 -15.54
CA HIS A 20 9.74 12.32 -14.92
C HIS A 20 9.57 11.23 -13.86
N PRO A 21 10.59 10.33 -13.70
CA PRO A 21 10.51 9.28 -12.66
C PRO A 21 10.31 9.82 -11.25
N VAL A 22 10.61 11.10 -11.01
CA VAL A 22 10.36 11.71 -9.69
C VAL A 22 8.87 11.80 -9.36
N ALA A 23 8.00 11.83 -10.36
CA ALA A 23 6.55 12.01 -10.11
C ALA A 23 5.93 10.83 -9.35
N PRO A 24 6.06 9.58 -9.79
CA PRO A 24 5.49 8.47 -9.00
C PRO A 24 6.18 8.32 -7.65
N LYS A 25 7.49 8.58 -7.58
CA LYS A 25 8.21 8.55 -6.31
C LYS A 25 7.65 9.60 -5.33
N SER A 26 7.43 10.82 -5.81
CA SER A 26 6.87 11.90 -5.00
C SER A 26 5.44 11.58 -4.56
N GLN A 27 4.64 11.02 -5.45
CA GLN A 27 3.27 10.62 -5.13
C GLN A 27 3.26 9.55 -4.04
N TYR A 28 4.19 8.61 -4.10
CA TYR A 28 4.31 7.57 -3.08
C TYR A 28 4.65 8.17 -1.72
N LEU A 29 5.57 9.15 -1.70
CA LEU A 29 5.95 9.83 -0.46
C LEU A 29 4.78 10.61 0.13
N VAL A 30 3.90 11.17 -0.71
CA VAL A 30 2.68 11.82 -0.23
C VAL A 30 1.81 10.81 0.52
N GLY A 31 1.65 9.61 -0.04
CA GLY A 31 0.91 8.54 0.64
C GLY A 31 1.53 8.19 1.98
N ASP A 32 2.87 8.08 2.01
CA ASP A 32 3.58 7.75 3.25
C ASP A 32 3.39 8.82 4.32
N ILE A 33 3.38 10.09 3.94
CA ILE A 33 3.15 11.18 4.90
C ILE A 33 1.75 11.08 5.50
N TYR A 34 0.74 10.85 4.65
CA TYR A 34 -0.62 10.67 5.15
C TYR A 34 -0.70 9.48 6.10
N MET A 35 -0.03 8.38 5.76
CA MET A 35 -0.08 7.17 6.56
C MET A 35 0.67 7.31 7.88
N ASN A 36 1.92 7.73 7.83
CA ASN A 36 2.82 7.66 8.97
C ASN A 36 2.85 8.91 9.84
N ASP A 37 2.74 10.08 9.22
CA ASP A 37 2.85 11.36 9.95
C ASP A 37 1.49 11.92 10.33
N GLN A 38 0.53 11.90 9.42
CA GLN A 38 -0.80 12.46 9.67
C GLN A 38 -1.82 11.43 10.11
N ARG A 39 -1.52 10.15 9.92
CA ARG A 39 -2.38 9.03 10.24
C ARG A 39 -3.78 9.20 9.63
N ASN A 40 -3.81 9.74 8.43
CA ASN A 40 -5.04 9.87 7.64
C ASN A 40 -5.04 8.75 6.60
N PHE A 41 -5.62 7.63 6.98
CA PHE A 41 -5.53 6.41 6.18
C PHE A 41 -6.36 6.46 4.90
N GLU A 42 -7.46 7.20 4.92
CA GLU A 42 -8.28 7.37 3.72
C GLU A 42 -7.52 8.16 2.66
N LEU A 43 -6.87 9.24 3.05
CA LEU A 43 -6.06 10.02 2.11
C LEU A 43 -4.79 9.27 1.69
N ALA A 44 -4.25 8.42 2.57
CA ALA A 44 -3.13 7.57 2.20
C ALA A 44 -3.54 6.61 1.09
N ILE A 45 -4.67 5.93 1.24
CA ILE A 45 -5.18 5.03 0.21
C ILE A 45 -5.41 5.78 -1.10
N LYS A 46 -6.03 6.95 -1.02
CA LYS A 46 -6.30 7.76 -2.20
C LYS A 46 -4.99 8.13 -2.93
N SER A 47 -3.96 8.49 -2.16
CA SER A 47 -2.66 8.85 -2.71
C SER A 47 -1.98 7.68 -3.40
N TYR A 48 -2.04 6.48 -2.79
CA TYR A 48 -1.49 5.28 -3.40
C TYR A 48 -2.28 4.87 -4.66
N ARG A 49 -3.61 5.00 -4.63
CA ARG A 49 -4.42 4.69 -5.83
C ARG A 49 -4.09 5.61 -7.00
N LYS A 50 -3.70 6.85 -6.71
CA LYS A 50 -3.32 7.79 -7.75
C LYS A 50 -2.09 7.31 -8.52
N ILE A 51 -1.18 6.59 -7.84
CA ILE A 51 -0.02 6.01 -8.52
C ILE A 51 -0.47 4.96 -9.54
N ILE A 52 -1.38 4.10 -9.13
CA ILE A 52 -1.88 3.02 -10.00
C ILE A 52 -2.62 3.60 -11.21
N ALA A 53 -3.38 4.68 -11.00
CA ALA A 53 -4.16 5.31 -12.06
C ALA A 53 -3.30 6.15 -13.02
N ASP A 54 -2.38 6.94 -12.47
CA ASP A 54 -1.65 7.95 -13.25
C ASP A 54 -0.25 7.52 -13.66
N PHE A 55 0.35 6.55 -12.98
CA PHE A 55 1.71 6.11 -13.24
C PHE A 55 1.81 4.59 -13.40
N PRO A 56 1.01 4.01 -14.31
CA PRO A 56 1.07 2.56 -14.55
C PRO A 56 2.44 2.18 -15.10
N GLY A 57 2.96 1.04 -14.63
CA GLY A 57 4.28 0.57 -15.04
C GLY A 57 5.42 1.14 -14.23
N SER A 58 5.16 2.09 -13.32
CA SER A 58 6.21 2.63 -12.47
C SER A 58 6.64 1.58 -11.44
N LYS A 59 7.84 1.76 -10.89
CA LYS A 59 8.35 0.88 -9.83
C LYS A 59 7.48 0.98 -8.58
N GLN A 60 6.82 2.11 -8.38
CA GLN A 60 6.00 2.36 -7.21
C GLN A 60 4.62 1.71 -7.30
N GLU A 61 4.18 1.33 -8.49
CA GLU A 61 2.83 0.77 -8.65
C GLU A 61 2.58 -0.47 -7.79
N PRO A 62 3.43 -1.52 -7.83
CA PRO A 62 3.18 -2.68 -6.97
C PRO A 62 3.22 -2.36 -5.49
N HIS A 63 4.15 -1.50 -5.08
CA HIS A 63 4.25 -1.10 -3.68
C HIS A 63 2.99 -0.36 -3.23
N ALA A 64 2.43 0.50 -4.10
CA ALA A 64 1.19 1.21 -3.80
C ALA A 64 0.03 0.24 -3.64
N GLN A 65 -0.08 -0.75 -4.53
CA GLN A 65 -1.12 -1.77 -4.44
C GLN A 65 -1.01 -2.56 -3.14
N PHE A 66 0.23 -2.92 -2.77
CA PHE A 66 0.47 -3.62 -1.50
C PHE A 66 0.05 -2.76 -0.31
N MET A 67 0.44 -1.48 -0.30
CA MET A 67 0.12 -0.59 0.82
C MET A 67 -1.37 -0.42 1.03
N ILE A 68 -2.14 -0.37 -0.06
CA ILE A 68 -3.60 -0.27 0.06
C ILE A 68 -4.16 -1.49 0.77
N GLY A 69 -3.74 -2.69 0.37
CA GLY A 69 -4.16 -3.92 1.04
C GLY A 69 -3.73 -3.95 2.50
N TYR A 70 -2.49 -3.53 2.75
CA TYR A 70 -1.94 -3.50 4.10
C TYR A 70 -2.75 -2.58 5.03
N ILE A 71 -3.12 -1.40 4.55
CA ILE A 71 -3.91 -0.45 5.36
C ILE A 71 -5.27 -1.06 5.70
N TYR A 72 -5.93 -1.67 4.73
CA TYR A 72 -7.21 -2.33 5.02
C TYR A 72 -7.05 -3.46 6.03
N ALA A 73 -6.01 -4.28 5.85
CA ALA A 73 -5.83 -5.47 6.69
C ALA A 73 -5.40 -5.13 8.12
N ASN A 74 -4.46 -4.20 8.27
CA ASN A 74 -3.76 -4.02 9.54
C ASN A 74 -4.11 -2.73 10.28
N VAL A 75 -4.73 -1.79 9.61
CA VAL A 75 -5.09 -0.50 10.21
C VAL A 75 -6.60 -0.34 10.34
N MET A 76 -7.33 -0.65 9.27
CA MET A 76 -8.79 -0.46 9.24
C MET A 76 -9.56 -1.72 9.64
N ASP A 77 -8.87 -2.82 9.83
CA ASP A 77 -9.46 -4.11 10.18
C ASP A 77 -10.59 -4.49 9.22
N ASP A 78 -10.36 -4.22 7.94
CA ASP A 78 -11.32 -4.48 6.86
C ASP A 78 -10.82 -5.64 6.02
N SER A 79 -11.09 -6.85 6.48
CA SER A 79 -10.61 -8.08 5.84
C SER A 79 -11.14 -8.24 4.42
N GLU A 80 -12.37 -7.83 4.18
CA GLU A 80 -12.98 -7.98 2.86
C GLU A 80 -12.25 -7.15 1.80
N ASN A 81 -12.04 -5.86 2.08
CA ASN A 81 -11.31 -5.01 1.16
C ASN A 81 -9.84 -5.40 1.07
N ALA A 82 -9.24 -5.84 2.17
CA ALA A 82 -7.87 -6.30 2.16
C ALA A 82 -7.69 -7.49 1.20
N ARG A 83 -8.59 -8.48 1.29
CA ARG A 83 -8.55 -9.64 0.39
C ARG A 83 -8.66 -9.22 -1.06
N LYS A 84 -9.56 -8.28 -1.34
CA LYS A 84 -9.76 -7.77 -2.68
C LYS A 84 -8.48 -7.14 -3.23
N GLU A 85 -7.87 -6.26 -2.46
CA GLU A 85 -6.68 -5.54 -2.91
C GLU A 85 -5.47 -6.47 -3.05
N TYR A 86 -5.29 -7.40 -2.12
CA TYR A 86 -4.21 -8.38 -2.22
C TYR A 86 -4.41 -9.34 -3.40
N SER A 87 -5.66 -9.71 -3.69
CA SER A 87 -5.95 -10.56 -4.84
C SER A 87 -5.62 -9.84 -6.15
N ILE A 88 -5.92 -8.54 -6.22
CA ILE A 88 -5.52 -7.73 -7.37
C ILE A 88 -4.01 -7.73 -7.52
N PHE A 89 -3.28 -7.58 -6.41
CA PHE A 89 -1.82 -7.60 -6.44
C PHE A 89 -1.30 -8.91 -7.06
N LEU A 90 -1.80 -10.04 -6.57
CA LEU A 90 -1.34 -11.35 -7.06
C LEU A 90 -1.65 -11.56 -8.53
N GLN A 91 -2.76 -11.02 -8.99
CA GLN A 91 -3.16 -11.13 -10.38
C GLN A 91 -2.29 -10.26 -11.30
N LYS A 92 -1.97 -9.05 -10.85
CA LYS A 92 -1.20 -8.10 -11.67
C LYS A 92 0.31 -8.30 -11.57
N TYR A 93 0.81 -8.76 -10.44
CA TYR A 93 2.25 -8.85 -10.17
C TYR A 93 2.62 -10.23 -9.62
N PRO A 94 2.42 -11.29 -10.43
CA PRO A 94 2.63 -12.66 -9.93
C PRO A 94 4.08 -13.00 -9.57
N ASP A 95 5.04 -12.27 -10.13
CA ASP A 95 6.46 -12.56 -9.94
C ASP A 95 7.23 -11.43 -9.23
N HIS A 96 6.52 -10.52 -8.57
CA HIS A 96 7.15 -9.42 -7.84
C HIS A 96 7.79 -9.91 -6.55
N GLU A 97 8.81 -9.20 -6.06
CA GLU A 97 9.49 -9.56 -4.82
C GLU A 97 8.56 -9.53 -3.60
N LEU A 98 7.48 -8.74 -3.66
CA LEU A 98 6.50 -8.69 -2.57
C LEU A 98 5.44 -9.77 -2.66
N THR A 99 5.40 -10.54 -3.76
CA THR A 99 4.38 -11.55 -3.97
C THR A 99 4.30 -12.59 -2.83
N PRO A 100 5.43 -13.12 -2.32
CA PRO A 100 5.35 -14.06 -1.19
C PRO A 100 4.73 -13.43 0.05
N SER A 101 5.04 -12.16 0.32
CA SER A 101 4.46 -11.46 1.48
C SER A 101 2.95 -11.29 1.32
N VAL A 102 2.51 -10.95 0.10
CA VAL A 102 1.08 -10.79 -0.17
C VAL A 102 0.34 -12.12 0.00
N LYS A 103 0.92 -13.20 -0.49
CA LYS A 103 0.32 -14.54 -0.35
C LYS A 103 0.18 -14.90 1.12
N PHE A 104 1.21 -14.62 1.91
CA PHE A 104 1.19 -14.90 3.35
C PHE A 104 0.07 -14.10 4.03
N GLU A 105 0.00 -12.80 3.75
CA GLU A 105 -1.04 -11.93 4.32
C GLU A 105 -2.43 -12.42 3.94
N LEU A 106 -2.61 -12.75 2.67
CA LEU A 106 -3.91 -13.19 2.17
C LEU A 106 -4.37 -14.49 2.81
N ASP A 107 -3.44 -15.41 3.04
CA ASP A 107 -3.77 -16.70 3.64
C ASP A 107 -4.28 -16.58 5.07
N PHE A 108 -3.86 -15.55 5.78
CA PHE A 108 -4.16 -15.43 7.21
C PHE A 108 -5.11 -14.30 7.57
N ILE A 109 -5.59 -13.55 6.58
CA ILE A 109 -6.54 -12.47 6.84
C ILE A 109 -7.81 -13.00 7.48
N GLY A 110 -8.21 -12.38 8.60
CA GLY A 110 -9.45 -12.72 9.29
C GLY A 110 -9.39 -14.00 10.08
N LYS A 111 -8.24 -14.66 10.16
CA LYS A 111 -8.09 -15.89 10.91
C LYS A 111 -7.60 -15.61 12.32
N ASP A 112 -8.10 -16.39 13.27
CA ASP A 112 -7.59 -16.39 14.63
C ASP A 112 -6.21 -17.05 14.61
N ILE A 113 -5.34 -16.68 15.55
CA ILE A 113 -3.99 -17.26 15.64
C ILE A 113 -4.07 -18.79 15.80
N ASN A 114 -5.10 -19.28 16.45
CA ASN A 114 -5.31 -20.72 16.64
C ASN A 114 -5.65 -21.45 15.35
N ASP A 115 -6.12 -20.74 14.34
CA ASP A 115 -6.48 -21.31 13.05
C ASP A 115 -5.31 -21.28 12.05
N ILE A 116 -4.15 -20.75 12.48
CA ILE A 116 -2.97 -20.65 11.63
C ILE A 116 -2.03 -21.79 11.98
N PRO A 117 -1.90 -22.82 11.11
CA PRO A 117 -1.11 -24.01 11.43
C PRO A 117 0.33 -23.71 11.82
N GLN A 118 0.95 -22.73 11.18
CA GLN A 118 2.33 -22.37 11.45
C GLN A 118 2.55 -21.79 12.85
N LEU A 119 1.49 -21.25 13.47
CA LEU A 119 1.58 -20.59 14.76
C LEU A 119 0.88 -21.36 15.87
N LYS A 120 0.28 -22.49 15.55
CA LYS A 120 -0.53 -23.26 16.51
C LYS A 120 0.27 -23.68 17.73
N HIS A 121 1.54 -24.01 17.54
CA HIS A 121 2.42 -24.43 18.62
C HIS A 121 2.70 -23.31 19.63
N ILE A 122 2.50 -22.06 19.22
CA ILE A 122 2.73 -20.91 20.09
C ILE A 122 1.60 -20.76 21.10
N THR A 123 0.39 -21.15 20.72
CA THR A 123 -0.81 -20.97 21.53
C THR A 123 -1.25 -22.20 22.29
N SER A 124 -0.67 -23.34 22.00
CA SER A 124 -1.05 -24.62 22.66
C SER A 124 -0.27 -24.91 23.92
#